data_32c69f370871ecbe4cb3ac2b3964d6f4
#
_entry.id   32c69f370871ecbe4cb3ac2b3964d6f4
#
_cell.length_a   1.000
_cell.length_b   1.000
_cell.length_c   1.000
_cell.angle_alpha   90.00
_cell.angle_beta   90.00
_cell.angle_gamma   90.00
#
_symmetry.space_group_name_H-M   'P 1'
#
loop_
_entity.id
_entity.type
_entity.pdbx_description
1 polymer ?
#
loop_
_entity_poly.entity_id
_entity_poly.type
_entity_poly.pdbx_seq_one_letter_code
_entity_poly.pdbx_strand_id
1 'polypeptide(L)'
;LYERRHTKAIAEFGGVAHVMPVYATFTLILFLASMGLPLLNGFVGEFMILQGAYSANRVWAYWAVSGVVLGAAYLLWLYQRVFWGKVTHEENRHLSDVNTREMATLAPLVALCFWIGLYPKPFLEFLHAPIARVAETIQPGKFPAGGAVQAAPLPASSLHPAPMETTAPVPSPSPSPSATAAATPTPRPAPTQP
;
A
#
# COMPACT_ATOMS: atom_id res chain seq x y z
N LEU A 1 -20.07 8.00 -12.48
CA LEU A 1 -20.12 8.97 -13.60
C LEU A 1 -19.98 8.25 -14.95
N TYR A 2 -19.05 7.28 -15.06
CA TYR A 2 -18.86 6.47 -16.26
C TYR A 2 -20.12 5.72 -16.69
N GLU A 3 -20.85 5.11 -15.77
CA GLU A 3 -22.10 4.40 -16.05
C GLU A 3 -23.17 5.28 -16.72
N ARG A 4 -23.09 6.61 -16.52
CA ARG A 4 -24.06 7.58 -17.04
C ARG A 4 -23.64 8.24 -18.34
N ARG A 5 -22.33 8.30 -18.64
CA ARG A 5 -21.78 9.01 -19.81
C ARG A 5 -20.95 8.12 -20.74
N HIS A 6 -20.60 6.94 -20.32
CA HIS A 6 -19.74 5.98 -21.05
C HIS A 6 -18.40 6.56 -21.53
N THR A 7 -17.93 7.66 -20.91
CA THR A 7 -16.64 8.28 -21.20
C THR A 7 -15.85 8.52 -19.92
N LYS A 8 -14.51 8.50 -20.03
CA LYS A 8 -13.55 8.82 -18.95
C LYS A 8 -12.76 10.08 -19.27
N ALA A 9 -12.99 10.71 -20.44
CA ALA A 9 -12.26 11.89 -20.84
C ALA A 9 -12.68 13.10 -20.00
N ILE A 10 -11.72 13.70 -19.29
CA ILE A 10 -11.98 14.87 -18.43
C ILE A 10 -12.55 16.04 -19.22
N ALA A 11 -12.16 16.18 -20.49
CA ALA A 11 -12.62 17.25 -21.36
C ALA A 11 -14.12 17.22 -21.66
N GLU A 12 -14.75 16.04 -21.56
CA GLU A 12 -16.18 15.84 -21.78
C GLU A 12 -17.04 16.30 -20.59
N PHE A 13 -16.41 16.59 -19.45
CA PHE A 13 -17.10 17.03 -18.25
C PHE A 13 -16.82 18.50 -17.95
N GLY A 14 -17.79 19.15 -17.33
CA GLY A 14 -17.71 20.52 -16.83
C GLY A 14 -19.02 20.89 -16.15
N GLY A 15 -18.97 21.57 -15.02
CA GLY A 15 -20.15 22.03 -14.29
C GLY A 15 -21.04 20.92 -13.71
N VAL A 16 -20.52 19.73 -13.52
CA VAL A 16 -21.29 18.56 -13.04
C VAL A 16 -21.94 18.84 -11.68
N ALA A 17 -21.34 19.69 -10.84
CA ALA A 17 -21.89 20.04 -9.53
C ALA A 17 -23.25 20.75 -9.60
N HIS A 18 -23.56 21.43 -10.72
CA HIS A 18 -24.87 22.08 -10.91
C HIS A 18 -25.99 21.08 -11.18
N VAL A 19 -25.65 19.95 -11.78
CA VAL A 19 -26.61 18.92 -12.20
C VAL A 19 -26.69 17.78 -11.18
N MET A 20 -25.55 17.43 -10.58
CA MET A 20 -25.41 16.33 -9.61
C MET A 20 -24.77 16.85 -8.31
N PRO A 21 -25.45 17.70 -7.52
CA PRO A 21 -24.86 18.31 -6.32
C PRO A 21 -24.54 17.31 -5.21
N VAL A 22 -25.36 16.27 -5.05
CA VAL A 22 -25.11 15.24 -4.02
C VAL A 22 -23.85 14.43 -4.40
N TYR A 23 -23.76 14.00 -5.65
CA TYR A 23 -22.56 13.30 -6.13
C TYR A 23 -21.31 14.16 -6.00
N ALA A 24 -21.38 15.43 -6.37
CA ALA A 24 -20.28 16.37 -6.26
C ALA A 24 -19.81 16.51 -4.79
N THR A 25 -20.74 16.61 -3.84
CA THR A 25 -20.41 16.72 -2.41
C THR A 25 -19.72 15.47 -1.89
N PHE A 26 -20.23 14.27 -2.19
CA PHE A 26 -19.58 13.03 -1.79
C PHE A 26 -18.18 12.89 -2.40
N THR A 27 -18.05 13.21 -3.68
CA THR A 27 -16.75 13.16 -4.37
C THR A 27 -15.77 14.17 -3.77
N LEU A 28 -16.22 15.38 -3.41
CA LEU A 28 -15.37 16.37 -2.75
C LEU A 28 -14.82 15.84 -1.42
N ILE A 29 -15.69 15.29 -0.58
CA ILE A 29 -15.27 14.75 0.73
C ILE A 29 -14.25 13.61 0.54
N LEU A 30 -14.48 12.70 -0.41
CA LEU A 30 -13.56 11.61 -0.69
C LEU A 30 -12.23 12.11 -1.27
N PHE A 31 -12.24 13.15 -2.10
CA PHE A 31 -11.01 13.79 -2.59
C PHE A 31 -10.24 14.47 -1.46
N LEU A 32 -10.93 15.20 -0.57
CA LEU A 32 -10.31 15.80 0.61
C LEU A 32 -9.72 14.74 1.55
N ALA A 33 -10.40 13.60 1.69
CA ALA A 33 -9.87 12.46 2.43
C ALA A 33 -8.60 11.87 1.79
N SER A 34 -8.57 11.79 0.45
CA SER A 34 -7.42 11.31 -0.31
C SER A 34 -6.25 12.31 -0.37
N MET A 35 -6.50 13.58 -0.10
CA MET A 35 -5.47 14.63 0.01
C MET A 35 -4.88 14.75 1.41
N GLY A 36 -5.32 13.91 2.36
CA GLY A 36 -4.85 13.99 3.73
C GLY A 36 -5.32 15.22 4.49
N LEU A 37 -6.58 15.69 4.25
CA LEU A 37 -7.13 16.80 5.01
C LEU A 37 -7.31 16.39 6.48
N PRO A 38 -6.86 17.23 7.45
CA PRO A 38 -7.14 16.99 8.87
C PRO A 38 -8.62 16.73 9.11
N LEU A 39 -8.95 15.88 10.07
CA LEU A 39 -10.29 15.35 10.41
C LEU A 39 -10.76 14.18 9.52
N LEU A 40 -10.03 13.84 8.45
CA LEU A 40 -10.34 12.72 7.59
C LEU A 40 -9.27 11.61 7.72
N ASN A 41 -9.64 10.40 7.35
CA ASN A 41 -8.83 9.20 7.53
C ASN A 41 -7.45 9.27 6.85
N GLY A 42 -7.34 9.89 5.68
CA GLY A 42 -6.09 10.03 4.94
C GLY A 42 -5.00 10.74 5.74
N PHE A 43 -5.37 11.82 6.45
CA PHE A 43 -4.43 12.58 7.27
C PHE A 43 -3.71 11.73 8.31
N VAL A 44 -4.43 10.83 8.98
CA VAL A 44 -3.86 9.99 10.05
C VAL A 44 -2.71 9.13 9.50
N GLY A 45 -2.94 8.47 8.36
CA GLY A 45 -1.93 7.64 7.71
C GLY A 45 -0.74 8.44 7.16
N GLU A 46 -1.02 9.48 6.39
CA GLU A 46 0.00 10.32 5.77
C GLU A 46 0.89 11.02 6.82
N PHE A 47 0.28 11.56 7.87
CA PHE A 47 1.02 12.21 8.95
C PHE A 47 1.98 11.23 9.65
N MET A 48 1.52 10.02 9.94
CA MET A 48 2.38 9.00 10.58
C MET A 48 3.53 8.57 9.67
N ILE A 49 3.26 8.41 8.37
CA ILE A 49 4.30 8.07 7.38
C ILE A 49 5.34 9.19 7.27
N LEU A 50 4.89 10.44 7.17
CA LEU A 50 5.79 11.60 7.09
C LEU A 50 6.62 11.78 8.36
N GLN A 51 6.03 11.57 9.53
CA GLN A 51 6.73 11.61 10.81
C GLN A 51 7.78 10.49 10.91
N GLY A 52 7.44 9.28 10.48
CA GLY A 52 8.38 8.16 10.40
C GLY A 52 9.53 8.44 9.43
N ALA A 53 9.22 8.94 8.25
CA ALA A 53 10.22 9.32 7.25
C ALA A 53 11.16 10.43 7.77
N TYR A 54 10.61 11.44 8.45
CA TYR A 54 11.39 12.53 9.05
C TYR A 54 12.34 12.03 10.15
N SER A 55 11.88 11.09 10.96
CA SER A 55 12.70 10.48 12.03
C SER A 55 13.83 9.62 11.47
N ALA A 56 13.61 8.99 10.32
CA ALA A 56 14.61 8.18 9.64
C ALA A 56 15.62 9.03 8.85
N ASN A 57 15.13 9.93 8.01
CA ASN A 57 15.95 10.81 7.18
C ASN A 57 15.16 12.05 6.75
N ARG A 58 15.61 13.23 7.16
CA ARG A 58 14.96 14.51 6.85
C ARG A 58 14.86 14.80 5.35
N VAL A 59 15.85 14.41 4.57
CA VAL A 59 15.87 14.66 3.11
C VAL A 59 14.74 13.89 2.43
N TRP A 60 14.55 12.63 2.78
CA TRP A 60 13.45 11.81 2.25
C TRP A 60 12.08 12.36 2.66
N ALA A 61 11.96 12.88 3.88
CA ALA A 61 10.71 13.49 4.35
C ALA A 61 10.34 14.73 3.51
N TYR A 62 11.28 15.59 3.14
CA TYR A 62 11.01 16.75 2.28
C TYR A 62 10.49 16.32 0.90
N TRP A 63 11.09 15.30 0.29
CA TRP A 63 10.59 14.75 -0.97
C TRP A 63 9.20 14.14 -0.83
N ALA A 64 8.93 13.43 0.26
CA ALA A 64 7.62 12.86 0.53
C ALA A 64 6.55 13.96 0.70
N VAL A 65 6.83 15.03 1.43
CA VAL A 65 5.93 16.19 1.57
C VAL A 65 5.63 16.83 0.22
N SER A 66 6.63 16.97 -0.66
CA SER A 66 6.39 17.51 -2.01
C SER A 66 5.40 16.65 -2.81
N GLY A 67 5.45 15.34 -2.64
CA GLY A 67 4.48 14.40 -3.24
C GLY A 67 3.06 14.63 -2.76
N VAL A 68 2.87 14.85 -1.46
CA VAL A 68 1.54 15.16 -0.88
C VAL A 68 0.99 16.46 -1.46
N VAL A 69 1.82 17.51 -1.55
CA VAL A 69 1.41 18.81 -2.12
C VAL A 69 1.02 18.67 -3.58
N LEU A 70 1.81 17.94 -4.38
CA LEU A 70 1.49 17.69 -5.79
C LEU A 70 0.21 16.87 -5.96
N GLY A 71 0.02 15.86 -5.10
CA GLY A 71 -1.21 15.06 -5.07
C GLY A 71 -2.44 15.90 -4.79
N ALA A 72 -2.38 16.77 -3.77
CA ALA A 72 -3.46 17.69 -3.45
C ALA A 72 -3.74 18.67 -4.61
N ALA A 73 -2.70 19.24 -5.21
CA ALA A 73 -2.84 20.17 -6.33
C ALA A 73 -3.54 19.53 -7.52
N TYR A 74 -3.14 18.31 -7.89
CA TYR A 74 -3.76 17.62 -9.04
C TYR A 74 -5.20 17.20 -8.76
N LEU A 75 -5.52 16.74 -7.53
CA LEU A 75 -6.89 16.34 -7.18
C LEU A 75 -7.83 17.56 -7.16
N LEU A 76 -7.39 18.70 -6.61
CA LEU A 76 -8.16 19.94 -6.64
C LEU A 76 -8.36 20.44 -8.06
N TRP A 77 -7.31 20.40 -8.90
CA TRP A 77 -7.42 20.76 -10.31
C TRP A 77 -8.42 19.87 -11.04
N LEU A 78 -8.36 18.55 -10.80
CA LEU A 78 -9.29 17.59 -11.39
C LEU A 78 -10.73 17.87 -10.95
N TYR A 79 -10.93 18.09 -9.63
CA TYR A 79 -12.25 18.41 -9.11
C TYR A 79 -12.81 19.70 -9.71
N GLN A 80 -12.00 20.76 -9.76
CA GLN A 80 -12.36 22.03 -10.37
C GLN A 80 -12.75 21.88 -11.84
N ARG A 81 -11.99 21.09 -12.58
CA ARG A 81 -12.19 20.89 -14.02
C ARG A 81 -13.49 20.14 -14.33
N VAL A 82 -13.82 19.13 -13.54
CA VAL A 82 -14.98 18.26 -13.77
C VAL A 82 -16.26 18.83 -13.16
N PHE A 83 -16.18 19.31 -11.92
CA PHE A 83 -17.37 19.65 -11.14
C PHE A 83 -17.75 21.12 -11.18
N TRP A 84 -16.77 22.02 -11.26
CA TRP A 84 -17.03 23.46 -11.28
C TRP A 84 -17.08 24.01 -12.71
N GLY A 85 -17.51 25.28 -12.80
CA GLY A 85 -17.66 25.97 -14.06
C GLY A 85 -19.03 25.80 -14.69
N LYS A 86 -19.15 26.17 -15.96
CA LYS A 86 -20.38 26.05 -16.74
C LYS A 86 -20.52 24.62 -17.27
N VAL A 87 -21.76 24.16 -17.41
CA VAL A 87 -22.02 22.89 -18.10
C VAL A 87 -21.61 23.04 -19.55
N THR A 88 -20.56 22.37 -19.97
CA THR A 88 -19.94 22.53 -21.29
C THR A 88 -20.66 21.74 -22.37
N HIS A 89 -21.21 20.58 -22.02
CA HIS A 89 -21.87 19.68 -22.99
C HIS A 89 -23.34 19.51 -22.61
N GLU A 90 -24.22 19.58 -23.59
CA GLU A 90 -25.67 19.47 -23.38
C GLU A 90 -26.05 18.11 -22.75
N GLU A 91 -25.34 17.06 -23.10
CA GLU A 91 -25.53 15.72 -22.57
C GLU A 91 -25.31 15.65 -21.04
N ASN A 92 -24.50 16.54 -20.47
CA ASN A 92 -24.30 16.62 -19.05
C ASN A 92 -25.47 17.21 -18.28
N ARG A 93 -26.37 17.93 -18.92
CA ARG A 93 -27.56 18.56 -18.30
C ARG A 93 -28.64 17.56 -17.89
N HIS A 94 -28.66 16.40 -18.52
CA HIS A 94 -29.67 15.38 -18.28
C HIS A 94 -29.17 14.25 -17.35
N LEU A 95 -28.02 14.43 -16.70
CA LEU A 95 -27.50 13.46 -15.76
C LEU A 95 -28.38 13.42 -14.51
N SER A 96 -28.82 12.24 -14.11
CA SER A 96 -29.51 12.03 -12.83
C SER A 96 -28.50 12.03 -11.68
N ASP A 97 -28.86 12.66 -10.57
CA ASP A 97 -28.02 12.63 -9.34
C ASP A 97 -28.06 11.25 -8.69
N VAL A 98 -27.35 11.11 -7.58
CA VAL A 98 -27.20 9.86 -6.81
C VAL A 98 -28.56 9.35 -6.36
N ASN A 99 -28.81 8.07 -6.67
CA ASN A 99 -29.99 7.35 -6.23
C ASN A 99 -29.89 6.99 -4.74
N THR A 100 -31.04 6.76 -4.08
CA THR A 100 -31.07 6.34 -2.67
C THR A 100 -30.21 5.10 -2.40
N ARG A 101 -30.19 4.15 -3.35
CA ARG A 101 -29.35 2.95 -3.26
C ARG A 101 -27.85 3.29 -3.29
N GLU A 102 -27.43 4.17 -4.20
CA GLU A 102 -26.05 4.64 -4.31
C GLU A 102 -25.64 5.45 -3.08
N MET A 103 -26.57 6.29 -2.57
CA MET A 103 -26.36 7.04 -1.34
C MET A 103 -26.18 6.11 -0.12
N ALA A 104 -26.95 5.06 -0.02
CA ALA A 104 -26.83 4.07 1.06
C ALA A 104 -25.46 3.35 1.07
N THR A 105 -24.79 3.29 -0.07
CA THR A 105 -23.42 2.74 -0.19
C THR A 105 -22.35 3.79 0.10
N LEU A 106 -22.52 5.02 -0.35
CA LEU A 106 -21.52 6.09 -0.19
C LEU A 106 -21.53 6.72 1.21
N ALA A 107 -22.70 6.89 1.81
CA ALA A 107 -22.83 7.54 3.12
C ALA A 107 -22.05 6.83 4.24
N PRO A 108 -22.10 5.49 4.41
CA PRO A 108 -21.31 4.81 5.42
C PRO A 108 -19.80 4.92 5.17
N LEU A 109 -19.35 4.95 3.92
CA LEU A 109 -17.93 5.15 3.60
C LEU A 109 -17.44 6.52 4.02
N VAL A 110 -18.22 7.57 3.74
CA VAL A 110 -17.91 8.94 4.19
C VAL A 110 -17.95 9.04 5.71
N ALA A 111 -18.93 8.42 6.36
CA ALA A 111 -18.99 8.36 7.82
C ALA A 111 -17.75 7.70 8.42
N LEU A 112 -17.26 6.61 7.81
CA LEU A 112 -16.02 5.96 8.22
C LEU A 112 -14.80 6.86 8.02
N CYS A 113 -14.72 7.63 6.92
CA CYS A 113 -13.64 8.59 6.72
C CYS A 113 -13.54 9.61 7.85
N PHE A 114 -14.67 10.16 8.30
CA PHE A 114 -14.72 11.06 9.46
C PHE A 114 -14.43 10.34 10.77
N TRP A 115 -15.00 9.16 10.97
CA TRP A 115 -14.80 8.42 12.21
C TRP A 115 -13.30 8.08 12.41
N ILE A 116 -12.65 7.53 11.42
CA ILE A 116 -11.21 7.21 11.49
C ILE A 116 -10.38 8.47 11.67
N GLY A 117 -10.74 9.56 10.98
CA GLY A 117 -10.01 10.82 11.07
C GLY A 117 -10.13 11.53 12.42
N LEU A 118 -11.33 11.50 13.04
CA LEU A 118 -11.59 12.14 14.32
C LEU A 118 -11.18 11.28 15.52
N TYR A 119 -11.34 9.95 15.42
CA TYR A 119 -11.05 9.02 16.50
C TYR A 119 -10.27 7.81 15.98
N PRO A 120 -8.97 7.99 15.63
CA PRO A 120 -8.15 6.93 15.08
C PRO A 120 -7.73 5.86 16.09
N LYS A 121 -7.86 6.15 17.40
CA LYS A 121 -7.36 5.31 18.48
C LYS A 121 -7.73 3.82 18.36
N PRO A 122 -9.01 3.40 18.20
CA PRO A 122 -9.37 1.98 18.14
C PRO A 122 -8.73 1.25 16.96
N PHE A 123 -8.52 1.94 15.84
CA PHE A 123 -7.87 1.37 14.64
C PHE A 123 -6.37 1.22 14.83
N LEU A 124 -5.72 2.20 15.45
CA LEU A 124 -4.28 2.17 15.75
C LEU A 124 -3.95 1.16 16.83
N GLU A 125 -4.78 1.00 17.87
CA GLU A 125 -4.58 -0.01 18.89
C GLU A 125 -4.60 -1.43 18.34
N PHE A 126 -5.51 -1.72 17.39
CA PHE A 126 -5.54 -3.01 16.73
C PHE A 126 -4.25 -3.31 15.94
N LEU A 127 -3.64 -2.28 15.34
CA LEU A 127 -2.41 -2.41 14.57
C LEU A 127 -1.14 -2.43 15.44
N HIS A 128 -1.23 -2.03 16.70
CA HIS A 128 -0.05 -1.86 17.57
C HIS A 128 0.73 -3.16 17.78
N ALA A 129 0.03 -4.27 18.04
CA ALA A 129 0.68 -5.56 18.29
C ALA A 129 1.44 -6.12 17.06
N PRO A 130 0.86 -6.16 15.84
CA PRO A 130 1.58 -6.61 14.67
C PRO A 130 2.74 -5.69 14.28
N ILE A 131 2.57 -4.36 14.42
CA ILE A 131 3.64 -3.40 14.13
C ILE A 131 4.81 -3.57 15.10
N ALA A 132 4.55 -3.74 16.41
CA ALA A 132 5.60 -3.97 17.40
C ALA A 132 6.43 -5.22 17.09
N ARG A 133 5.80 -6.31 16.64
CA ARG A 133 6.52 -7.55 16.23
C ARG A 133 7.42 -7.31 15.01
N VAL A 134 6.92 -6.61 14.01
CA VAL A 134 7.72 -6.29 12.82
C VAL A 134 8.88 -5.38 13.20
N ALA A 135 8.64 -4.36 14.02
CA ALA A 135 9.67 -3.43 14.47
C ALA A 135 10.77 -4.14 15.27
N GLU A 136 10.42 -5.05 16.17
CA GLU A 136 11.37 -5.85 16.93
C GLU A 136 12.19 -6.80 16.05
N THR A 137 11.57 -7.35 15.00
CA THR A 137 12.28 -8.23 14.03
C THR A 137 13.31 -7.44 13.21
N ILE A 138 13.00 -6.18 12.84
CA ILE A 138 13.89 -5.34 12.01
C ILE A 138 15.00 -4.71 12.86
N GLN A 139 14.70 -4.25 14.05
CA GLN A 139 15.64 -3.57 14.95
C GLN A 139 15.46 -4.05 16.38
N PRO A 140 16.03 -5.22 16.75
CA PRO A 140 15.94 -5.78 18.10
C PRO A 140 16.45 -4.79 19.16
N GLY A 141 15.66 -4.58 20.22
CA GLY A 141 16.02 -3.74 21.36
C GLY A 141 15.91 -2.22 21.16
N LYS A 142 15.58 -1.73 19.98
CA LYS A 142 15.40 -0.28 19.74
C LYS A 142 14.00 0.21 20.09
N PHE A 143 13.02 -0.67 20.03
CA PHE A 143 11.63 -0.38 20.38
C PHE A 143 11.26 -1.21 21.63
N PRO A 144 11.52 -0.69 22.85
CA PRO A 144 11.16 -1.43 24.06
C PRO A 144 9.65 -1.66 24.04
N ALA A 145 9.24 -2.90 24.21
CA ALA A 145 7.85 -3.34 24.27
C ALA A 145 7.08 -2.82 25.52
N GLY A 146 7.50 -1.70 26.07
CA GLY A 146 6.95 -1.04 27.24
C GLY A 146 5.67 -0.27 26.95
N GLY A 147 4.64 -0.96 26.60
CA GLY A 147 3.30 -0.44 26.29
C GLY A 147 2.45 -1.46 25.53
N ALA A 148 3.06 -2.55 25.12
CA ALA A 148 2.34 -3.62 24.45
C ALA A 148 1.44 -4.33 25.47
N VAL A 149 0.15 -4.33 25.19
CA VAL A 149 -0.76 -5.36 25.69
C VAL A 149 -0.03 -6.68 25.50
N GLN A 150 0.23 -7.34 26.60
CA GLN A 150 0.93 -8.62 26.68
C GLN A 150 0.23 -9.59 25.74
N ALA A 151 0.76 -9.72 24.51
CA ALA A 151 0.24 -10.69 23.58
C ALA A 151 0.51 -12.05 24.21
N ALA A 152 -0.55 -12.79 24.49
CA ALA A 152 -0.45 -14.14 25.01
C ALA A 152 0.61 -14.91 24.21
N PRO A 153 1.55 -15.59 24.85
CA PRO A 153 2.55 -16.38 24.14
C PRO A 153 1.81 -17.36 23.22
N LEU A 154 2.14 -17.31 21.94
CA LEU A 154 1.66 -18.33 21.00
C LEU A 154 2.06 -19.69 21.60
N PRO A 155 1.15 -20.68 21.65
CA PRO A 155 1.48 -21.98 22.15
C PRO A 155 2.69 -22.49 21.36
N ALA A 156 3.75 -22.84 22.07
CA ALA A 156 5.03 -23.33 21.52
C ALA A 156 4.91 -24.63 20.68
N SER A 157 3.68 -25.09 20.48
CA SER A 157 3.34 -26.38 19.86
C SER A 157 3.35 -26.37 18.32
N SER A 158 3.56 -25.23 17.64
CA SER A 158 3.51 -25.20 16.17
C SER A 158 4.87 -25.08 15.46
N LEU A 159 5.98 -25.07 16.22
CA LEU A 159 7.32 -25.05 15.66
C LEU A 159 8.15 -26.24 16.23
N HIS A 160 7.57 -27.44 16.21
CA HIS A 160 8.40 -28.63 16.35
C HIS A 160 8.96 -28.92 14.95
N PRO A 161 10.28 -28.74 14.72
CA PRO A 161 10.88 -29.35 13.55
C PRO A 161 10.69 -30.84 13.71
N ALA A 162 10.19 -31.50 12.67
CA ALA A 162 10.06 -32.97 12.66
C ALA A 162 11.39 -33.58 13.15
N PRO A 163 11.36 -34.64 13.97
CA PRO A 163 12.60 -35.30 14.40
C PRO A 163 13.36 -35.70 13.14
N MET A 164 14.58 -35.20 12.99
CA MET A 164 15.50 -35.77 12.01
C MET A 164 15.66 -37.24 12.35
N GLU A 165 15.14 -38.10 11.54
CA GLU A 165 15.39 -39.51 11.54
C GLU A 165 16.92 -39.70 11.48
N THR A 166 17.47 -40.17 12.55
CA THR A 166 18.90 -40.53 12.65
C THR A 166 19.12 -41.66 11.67
N THR A 167 19.60 -41.33 10.49
CA THR A 167 20.09 -42.32 9.53
C THR A 167 21.29 -43.00 10.16
N ALA A 168 21.16 -44.32 10.30
CA ALA A 168 22.21 -45.22 10.75
C ALA A 168 23.51 -45.02 9.97
N PRO A 169 24.68 -45.29 10.59
CA PRO A 169 25.95 -45.08 9.91
C PRO A 169 26.13 -46.02 8.74
N VAL A 170 26.38 -45.42 7.57
CA VAL A 170 26.76 -46.13 6.36
C VAL A 170 28.12 -46.77 6.55
N PRO A 171 28.29 -48.08 6.30
CA PRO A 171 29.58 -48.76 6.43
C PRO A 171 30.57 -48.27 5.40
N SER A 172 31.82 -48.04 5.84
CA SER A 172 32.98 -47.62 5.07
C SER A 172 33.30 -48.58 3.93
N PRO A 173 33.51 -48.12 2.69
CA PRO A 173 34.06 -49.00 1.64
C PRO A 173 35.56 -49.24 1.86
N SER A 174 35.93 -50.51 1.84
CA SER A 174 37.30 -51.08 1.89
C SER A 174 38.10 -50.66 0.66
N PRO A 175 39.41 -50.48 0.75
CA PRO A 175 40.26 -50.10 -0.40
C PRO A 175 40.56 -51.30 -1.30
N SER A 176 40.48 -51.10 -2.59
CA SER A 176 40.96 -52.02 -3.63
C SER A 176 42.02 -51.40 -4.51
N PRO A 177 42.91 -52.17 -5.05
CA PRO A 177 44.29 -51.75 -5.30
C PRO A 177 44.56 -51.17 -6.71
N SER A 178 45.73 -50.58 -6.77
CA SER A 178 46.44 -50.02 -7.95
C SER A 178 46.39 -50.82 -9.25
N ALA A 179 46.30 -50.10 -10.34
CA ALA A 179 46.96 -50.42 -11.62
C ALA A 179 47.15 -49.14 -12.43
N THR A 180 48.28 -48.67 -12.46
CA THR A 180 49.35 -48.41 -13.45
C THR A 180 48.95 -48.18 -14.90
N ALA A 181 49.63 -47.16 -15.49
CA ALA A 181 50.02 -46.85 -16.85
C ALA A 181 49.18 -45.81 -17.59
N ALA A 182 49.71 -44.62 -17.70
CA ALA A 182 50.48 -44.06 -18.85
C ALA A 182 49.67 -43.90 -20.15
N ALA A 183 49.48 -42.66 -20.57
CA ALA A 183 49.83 -42.19 -21.91
C ALA A 183 49.59 -40.67 -22.06
N THR A 184 50.53 -40.06 -22.66
CA THR A 184 50.88 -38.66 -22.91
C THR A 184 49.97 -37.98 -23.95
N PRO A 185 49.95 -36.63 -24.00
CA PRO A 185 48.99 -35.84 -24.76
C PRO A 185 49.44 -35.51 -26.18
N THR A 186 48.48 -35.16 -27.03
CA THR A 186 48.74 -34.50 -28.30
C THR A 186 47.83 -33.32 -28.57
N PRO A 187 48.26 -32.29 -29.29
CA PRO A 187 47.83 -30.93 -29.15
C PRO A 187 46.76 -30.47 -30.15
N ARG A 188 46.19 -29.37 -29.79
CA ARG A 188 45.25 -28.48 -30.48
C ARG A 188 45.74 -27.95 -31.82
N PRO A 189 44.90 -27.62 -32.77
CA PRO A 189 45.10 -26.42 -33.58
C PRO A 189 44.01 -25.38 -33.39
N ALA A 190 44.43 -24.14 -33.56
CA ALA A 190 43.73 -22.87 -33.33
C ALA A 190 42.82 -22.45 -34.51
N PRO A 191 42.02 -21.40 -34.35
CA PRO A 191 40.93 -21.01 -35.24
C PRO A 191 41.38 -20.06 -36.35
N THR A 192 40.64 -20.08 -37.44
CA THR A 192 40.67 -19.04 -38.50
C THR A 192 39.33 -18.36 -38.60
N GLN A 193 39.40 -17.03 -38.50
CA GLN A 193 38.37 -16.11 -39.01
C GLN A 193 38.53 -15.93 -40.52
N PRO A 194 37.52 -15.48 -41.22
CA PRO A 194 37.24 -14.05 -41.35
C PRO A 194 35.85 -13.65 -40.91
#